data_a9d7535a9dd59f3b4fbec1021146b4df
#
_entry.id   a9d7535a9dd59f3b4fbec1021146b4df
#
_cell.length_a   1.000
_cell.length_b   1.000
_cell.length_c   1.000
_cell.angle_alpha   90.00
_cell.angle_beta   90.00
_cell.angle_gamma   90.00
#
_symmetry.space_group_name_H-M   'P 1'
#
loop_
_entity.id
_entity.type
_entity.pdbx_description
1 polymer ?
#
loop_
_entity_poly.entity_id
_entity_poly.type
_entity_poly.pdbx_seq_one_letter_code
_entity_poly.pdbx_strand_id
1 'polypeptide(L)'
;MKFVKYFSTILVSLILTINVAIAEKWDMALAYGAGNFHSANAAEFAKNVTEKSGGKLTIVTHPGGSLFKGGEIFRAVRTGQAQIGERFMSALGKEDPLLEVDSQPFLATSYADAMKLYKASKDEIVKGLDEKGLVFLYAVPWPAQGLYSKKEINSVEDLKGLKFRAYNSATIRIAELTGMAPTKIEAAEISQAFSTGAVESMITSPTTGKNSKIWENGVKRSEEHTSELQSPDHLVCRLL
;
A
#
# COMPACT_ATOMS: atom_id res chain seq x y z
N MET A 1 50.51 1.66 74.77
CA MET A 1 50.56 1.57 73.27
C MET A 1 49.25 0.98 72.75
N LYS A 2 48.35 1.81 72.18
CA LYS A 2 47.05 1.41 71.64
C LYS A 2 47.15 1.31 70.12
N PHE A 3 47.04 0.11 69.57
CA PHE A 3 46.91 -0.10 68.14
C PHE A 3 45.48 0.17 67.71
N VAL A 4 45.26 1.22 66.91
CA VAL A 4 44.00 1.50 66.24
C VAL A 4 44.01 0.74 64.90
N LYS A 5 43.15 -0.27 64.78
CA LYS A 5 42.89 -0.98 63.51
C LYS A 5 41.90 -0.15 62.67
N TYR A 6 42.36 0.45 61.58
CA TYR A 6 41.46 1.00 60.55
C TYR A 6 40.91 -0.11 59.70
N PHE A 7 39.63 -0.34 59.83
CA PHE A 7 38.87 -1.22 58.96
C PHE A 7 38.38 -0.38 57.75
N SER A 8 39.12 -0.46 56.65
CA SER A 8 38.69 0.15 55.40
C SER A 8 37.59 -0.66 54.74
N THR A 9 36.37 -0.20 54.89
CA THR A 9 35.23 -0.76 54.20
C THR A 9 35.23 -0.26 52.74
N ILE A 10 35.71 -1.07 51.82
CA ILE A 10 35.59 -0.80 50.36
C ILE A 10 34.16 -1.05 49.99
N LEU A 11 33.36 0.00 49.89
CA LEU A 11 32.02 -0.03 49.32
C LEU A 11 32.16 -0.15 47.79
N VAL A 12 32.15 -1.34 47.28
CA VAL A 12 32.04 -1.60 45.84
C VAL A 12 30.63 -1.25 45.40
N SER A 13 30.47 0.01 44.93
CA SER A 13 29.26 0.45 44.27
C SER A 13 29.14 -0.31 42.92
N LEU A 14 28.38 -1.39 42.96
CA LEU A 14 27.93 -2.09 41.71
C LEU A 14 26.96 -1.16 41.00
N ILE A 15 27.48 -0.35 40.09
CA ILE A 15 26.65 0.45 39.17
C ILE A 15 26.02 -0.55 38.20
N LEU A 16 24.83 -1.01 38.54
CA LEU A 16 23.94 -1.65 37.58
C LEU A 16 23.60 -0.58 36.53
N THR A 17 24.32 -0.60 35.41
CA THR A 17 23.89 0.09 34.20
C THR A 17 22.62 -0.60 33.72
N ILE A 18 21.48 -0.10 34.19
CA ILE A 18 20.20 -0.44 33.62
C ILE A 18 20.24 0.15 32.20
N ASN A 19 20.57 -0.69 31.22
CA ASN A 19 20.31 -0.37 29.83
C ASN A 19 18.78 -0.28 29.70
N VAL A 20 18.23 0.89 29.96
CA VAL A 20 16.88 1.25 29.54
C VAL A 20 16.95 1.24 28.02
N ALA A 21 16.61 0.13 27.42
CA ALA A 21 16.38 0.06 26.00
C ALA A 21 15.23 1.03 25.73
N ILE A 22 15.56 2.22 25.24
CA ILE A 22 14.55 3.19 24.79
C ILE A 22 13.78 2.47 23.69
N ALA A 23 12.49 2.24 23.92
CA ALA A 23 11.64 1.64 22.91
C ALA A 23 11.60 2.57 21.70
N GLU A 24 12.04 2.07 20.57
CA GLU A 24 12.00 2.82 19.32
C GLU A 24 10.56 2.83 18.80
N LYS A 25 10.11 3.99 18.32
CA LYS A 25 8.77 4.14 17.75
C LYS A 25 8.88 4.49 16.28
N TRP A 26 8.24 3.69 15.45
CA TRP A 26 8.11 3.96 14.02
C TRP A 26 6.67 4.31 13.66
N ASP A 27 6.53 5.27 12.76
CA ASP A 27 5.25 5.66 12.18
C ASP A 27 5.12 5.04 10.79
N MET A 28 4.06 4.24 10.58
CA MET A 28 3.79 3.52 9.35
C MET A 28 2.67 4.19 8.57
N ALA A 29 3.03 4.84 7.47
CA ALA A 29 2.07 5.49 6.59
C ALA A 29 1.36 4.47 5.70
N LEU A 30 0.01 4.48 5.68
CA LEU A 30 -0.83 3.56 4.91
C LEU A 30 -1.77 4.35 3.99
N ALA A 31 -1.79 3.98 2.71
CA ALA A 31 -2.62 4.64 1.71
C ALA A 31 -4.12 4.32 1.87
N TYR A 32 -4.45 3.14 2.40
CA TYR A 32 -5.83 2.63 2.48
C TYR A 32 -6.44 2.84 3.85
N GLY A 33 -7.77 3.00 3.90
CA GLY A 33 -8.52 3.12 5.14
C GLY A 33 -8.40 1.88 6.03
N ALA A 34 -8.64 2.03 7.33
CA ALA A 34 -8.46 0.96 8.33
C ALA A 34 -9.27 -0.32 8.03
N GLY A 35 -10.43 -0.21 7.38
CA GLY A 35 -11.26 -1.34 6.98
C GLY A 35 -10.74 -2.10 5.75
N ASN A 36 -9.70 -1.64 5.10
CA ASN A 36 -9.08 -2.34 3.98
C ASN A 36 -8.16 -3.46 4.50
N PHE A 37 -8.17 -4.63 3.85
CA PHE A 37 -7.39 -5.78 4.29
C PHE A 37 -5.86 -5.52 4.30
N HIS A 38 -5.35 -4.64 3.44
CA HIS A 38 -3.95 -4.23 3.48
C HIS A 38 -3.62 -3.49 4.77
N SER A 39 -4.46 -2.53 5.17
CA SER A 39 -4.27 -1.81 6.41
C SER A 39 -4.47 -2.70 7.64
N ALA A 40 -5.41 -3.65 7.59
CA ALA A 40 -5.58 -4.66 8.65
C ALA A 40 -4.34 -5.57 8.77
N ASN A 41 -3.82 -6.06 7.65
CA ASN A 41 -2.56 -6.83 7.62
C ASN A 41 -1.37 -6.00 8.12
N ALA A 42 -1.34 -4.69 7.81
CA ALA A 42 -0.34 -3.76 8.33
C ALA A 42 -0.39 -3.63 9.85
N ALA A 43 -1.59 -3.52 10.41
CA ALA A 43 -1.78 -3.43 11.86
C ALA A 43 -1.35 -4.74 12.56
N GLU A 44 -1.65 -5.88 11.96
CA GLU A 44 -1.20 -7.19 12.48
C GLU A 44 0.33 -7.32 12.42
N PHE A 45 0.95 -6.92 11.30
CA PHE A 45 2.40 -6.87 11.20
C PHE A 45 3.01 -5.98 12.30
N ALA A 46 2.49 -4.77 12.49
CA ALA A 46 2.96 -3.84 13.50
C ALA A 46 2.87 -4.43 14.92
N LYS A 47 1.74 -5.08 15.24
CA LYS A 47 1.54 -5.80 16.50
C LYS A 47 2.57 -6.91 16.68
N ASN A 48 2.74 -7.77 15.66
CA ASN A 48 3.67 -8.88 15.70
C ASN A 48 5.13 -8.43 15.89
N VAL A 49 5.54 -7.33 15.26
CA VAL A 49 6.89 -6.74 15.45
C VAL A 49 7.05 -6.25 16.87
N THR A 50 6.07 -5.54 17.41
CA THR A 50 6.11 -5.03 18.79
C THR A 50 6.22 -6.19 19.80
N GLU A 51 5.41 -7.23 19.65
CA GLU A 51 5.45 -8.41 20.52
C GLU A 51 6.78 -9.18 20.41
N LYS A 52 7.23 -9.48 19.17
CA LYS A 52 8.47 -10.24 18.93
C LYS A 52 9.74 -9.49 19.33
N SER A 53 9.71 -8.17 19.30
CA SER A 53 10.83 -7.33 19.77
C SER A 53 10.86 -7.20 21.30
N GLY A 54 9.86 -7.72 22.01
CA GLY A 54 9.72 -7.50 23.45
C GLY A 54 9.47 -6.04 23.79
N GLY A 55 8.78 -5.30 22.90
CA GLY A 55 8.48 -3.88 23.05
C GLY A 55 9.65 -2.94 22.71
N LYS A 56 10.77 -3.47 22.19
CA LYS A 56 11.91 -2.63 21.78
C LYS A 56 11.61 -1.77 20.55
N LEU A 57 10.71 -2.25 19.67
CA LEU A 57 10.22 -1.50 18.54
C LEU A 57 8.69 -1.51 18.55
N THR A 58 8.10 -0.32 18.57
CA THR A 58 6.65 -0.12 18.41
C THR A 58 6.37 0.52 17.08
N ILE A 59 5.50 -0.09 16.27
CA ILE A 59 5.05 0.49 15.00
C ILE A 59 3.62 1.00 15.17
N VAL A 60 3.41 2.29 14.88
CA VAL A 60 2.09 2.93 14.88
C VAL A 60 1.61 3.08 13.44
N THR A 61 0.45 2.49 13.11
CA THR A 61 -0.12 2.55 11.77
C THR A 61 -1.00 3.78 11.59
N HIS A 62 -0.90 4.44 10.45
CA HIS A 62 -1.66 5.63 10.07
C HIS A 62 -2.45 5.37 8.78
N PRO A 63 -3.65 4.77 8.87
CA PRO A 63 -4.43 4.39 7.69
C PRO A 63 -5.10 5.60 7.00
N GLY A 64 -5.54 5.39 5.74
CA GLY A 64 -6.34 6.34 4.99
C GLY A 64 -5.59 7.60 4.55
N GLY A 65 -4.28 7.54 4.46
CA GLY A 65 -3.47 8.70 4.09
C GLY A 65 -3.44 9.79 5.18
N SER A 66 -3.67 9.41 6.44
CA SER A 66 -3.75 10.36 7.57
C SER A 66 -2.39 10.96 7.95
N LEU A 67 -1.28 10.24 7.74
CA LEU A 67 0.07 10.75 7.95
C LEU A 67 0.62 11.40 6.68
N PHE A 68 0.56 10.66 5.57
CA PHE A 68 0.93 11.13 4.22
C PHE A 68 -0.11 10.62 3.23
N LYS A 69 -0.48 11.44 2.25
CA LYS A 69 -1.33 11.01 1.15
C LYS A 69 -0.67 9.89 0.36
N GLY A 70 -1.47 8.99 -0.22
CA GLY A 70 -0.95 7.81 -0.91
C GLY A 70 0.17 8.12 -1.89
N GLY A 71 0.06 9.19 -2.68
CA GLY A 71 1.10 9.62 -3.62
C GLY A 71 2.39 10.14 -2.99
N GLU A 72 2.40 10.44 -1.70
CA GLU A 72 3.53 11.02 -0.96
C GLU A 72 4.33 9.97 -0.17
N ILE A 73 3.71 8.81 0.13
CA ILE A 73 4.28 7.79 1.03
C ILE A 73 5.67 7.34 0.58
N PHE A 74 5.85 7.04 -0.70
CA PHE A 74 7.14 6.60 -1.24
C PHE A 74 8.25 7.62 -0.96
N ARG A 75 7.97 8.89 -1.24
CA ARG A 75 8.91 9.98 -0.97
C ARG A 75 9.15 10.15 0.53
N ALA A 76 8.10 10.09 1.35
CA ALA A 76 8.20 10.28 2.79
C ALA A 76 9.12 9.24 3.44
N VAL A 77 9.00 7.96 3.04
CA VAL A 77 9.89 6.90 3.53
C VAL A 77 11.32 7.11 3.00
N ARG A 78 11.49 7.35 1.72
CA ARG A 78 12.80 7.57 1.10
C ARG A 78 13.59 8.75 1.71
N THR A 79 12.88 9.77 2.18
CA THR A 79 13.49 10.95 2.79
C THR A 79 13.52 10.91 4.33
N GLY A 80 13.15 9.78 4.94
CA GLY A 80 13.18 9.59 6.39
C GLY A 80 12.10 10.35 7.17
N GLN A 81 11.04 10.85 6.48
CA GLN A 81 9.91 11.51 7.14
C GLN A 81 8.94 10.49 7.77
N ALA A 82 8.95 9.25 7.28
CA ALA A 82 8.35 8.09 7.91
C ALA A 82 9.37 6.95 7.87
N GLN A 83 9.39 6.10 8.90
CA GLN A 83 10.32 4.98 8.97
C GLN A 83 9.86 3.81 8.09
N ILE A 84 8.54 3.68 7.89
CA ILE A 84 7.95 2.58 7.16
C ILE A 84 6.67 3.05 6.45
N GLY A 85 6.34 2.45 5.33
CA GLY A 85 5.13 2.78 4.59
C GLY A 85 4.64 1.64 3.74
N GLU A 86 3.35 1.67 3.43
CA GLU A 86 2.73 0.76 2.48
C GLU A 86 2.26 1.57 1.27
N ARG A 87 2.64 1.10 0.09
CA ARG A 87 2.24 1.74 -1.16
C ARG A 87 1.90 0.71 -2.22
N PHE A 88 0.87 1.00 -3.01
CA PHE A 88 0.54 0.27 -4.22
C PHE A 88 1.67 0.46 -5.26
N MET A 89 2.34 -0.63 -5.61
CA MET A 89 3.57 -0.58 -6.40
C MET A 89 3.36 0.03 -7.79
N SER A 90 2.31 -0.38 -8.49
CA SER A 90 2.08 0.09 -9.86
C SER A 90 1.78 1.59 -9.96
N ALA A 91 1.44 2.26 -8.85
CA ALA A 91 1.36 3.71 -8.83
C ALA A 91 2.73 4.42 -8.90
N LEU A 92 3.81 3.65 -8.77
CA LEU A 92 5.20 4.08 -8.79
C LEU A 92 5.91 3.79 -10.14
N GLY A 93 5.19 3.44 -11.20
CA GLY A 93 5.77 3.13 -12.50
C GLY A 93 6.62 4.25 -13.12
N LYS A 94 6.42 5.50 -12.70
CA LYS A 94 7.30 6.62 -13.08
C LYS A 94 8.65 6.61 -12.36
N GLU A 95 8.71 6.00 -11.18
CA GLU A 95 9.96 5.83 -10.41
C GLU A 95 10.76 4.64 -10.94
N ASP A 96 10.05 3.59 -11.36
CA ASP A 96 10.61 2.40 -11.94
C ASP A 96 9.52 1.62 -12.71
N PRO A 97 9.63 1.45 -14.03
CA PRO A 97 8.65 0.72 -14.83
C PRO A 97 8.42 -0.73 -14.39
N LEU A 98 9.41 -1.36 -13.75
CA LEU A 98 9.27 -2.73 -13.24
C LEU A 98 8.21 -2.83 -12.13
N LEU A 99 7.97 -1.75 -11.40
CA LEU A 99 6.92 -1.67 -10.37
C LEU A 99 5.49 -1.69 -10.97
N GLU A 100 5.35 -1.57 -12.28
CA GLU A 100 4.07 -1.66 -13.02
C GLU A 100 3.92 -2.96 -13.81
N VAL A 101 4.84 -3.90 -13.70
CA VAL A 101 4.84 -5.12 -14.52
C VAL A 101 3.56 -5.96 -14.32
N ASP A 102 3.03 -5.98 -13.11
CA ASP A 102 1.80 -6.70 -12.75
C ASP A 102 0.51 -5.99 -13.18
N SER A 103 0.61 -4.76 -13.65
CA SER A 103 -0.52 -3.97 -14.15
C SER A 103 -0.73 -4.09 -15.66
N GLN A 104 0.05 -4.94 -16.33
CA GLN A 104 -0.16 -5.22 -17.76
C GLN A 104 -1.42 -6.05 -17.93
N PRO A 105 -2.42 -5.58 -18.69
CA PRO A 105 -3.65 -6.31 -18.91
C PRO A 105 -3.37 -7.74 -19.44
N PHE A 106 -4.08 -8.73 -18.89
CA PHE A 106 -4.03 -10.14 -19.29
C PHE A 106 -2.70 -10.87 -19.04
N LEU A 107 -1.69 -10.23 -18.45
CA LEU A 107 -0.40 -10.87 -18.19
C LEU A 107 -0.50 -11.94 -17.09
N ALA A 108 -1.25 -11.68 -16.03
CA ALA A 108 -1.51 -12.63 -14.96
C ALA A 108 -2.99 -12.53 -14.55
N THR A 109 -3.77 -13.56 -14.90
CA THR A 109 -5.23 -13.57 -14.74
C THR A 109 -5.70 -14.40 -13.54
N SER A 110 -4.76 -14.97 -12.79
CA SER A 110 -5.02 -15.76 -11.59
C SER A 110 -3.98 -15.48 -10.50
N TYR A 111 -4.30 -15.80 -9.24
CA TYR A 111 -3.32 -15.73 -8.15
C TYR A 111 -2.08 -16.60 -8.40
N ALA A 112 -2.26 -17.73 -9.09
CA ALA A 112 -1.14 -18.60 -9.45
C ALA A 112 -0.19 -17.92 -10.45
N ASP A 113 -0.73 -17.22 -11.45
CA ASP A 113 0.07 -16.47 -12.43
C ASP A 113 0.69 -15.21 -11.81
N ALA A 114 -0.06 -14.48 -10.98
CA ALA A 114 0.48 -13.36 -10.22
C ALA A 114 1.66 -13.79 -9.32
N MET A 115 1.57 -14.95 -8.67
CA MET A 115 2.65 -15.50 -7.88
C MET A 115 3.87 -15.89 -8.72
N LYS A 116 3.67 -16.44 -9.93
CA LYS A 116 4.77 -16.72 -10.88
C LYS A 116 5.46 -15.42 -11.29
N LEU A 117 4.67 -14.42 -11.69
CA LEU A 117 5.16 -13.11 -12.09
C LEU A 117 5.95 -12.45 -10.95
N TYR A 118 5.39 -12.44 -9.75
CA TYR A 118 6.05 -11.92 -8.56
C TYR A 118 7.40 -12.62 -8.30
N LYS A 119 7.44 -13.95 -8.34
CA LYS A 119 8.69 -14.69 -8.14
C LYS A 119 9.74 -14.37 -9.21
N ALA A 120 9.31 -14.15 -10.44
CA ALA A 120 10.20 -13.81 -11.55
C ALA A 120 10.74 -12.38 -11.48
N SER A 121 9.98 -11.42 -10.93
CA SER A 121 10.35 -10.01 -10.88
C SER A 121 10.89 -9.54 -9.53
N LYS A 122 10.66 -10.30 -8.46
CA LYS A 122 10.94 -9.87 -7.08
C LYS A 122 12.38 -9.39 -6.87
N ASP A 123 13.36 -10.15 -7.33
CA ASP A 123 14.76 -9.84 -7.03
C ASP A 123 15.20 -8.52 -7.68
N GLU A 124 14.73 -8.25 -8.89
CA GLU A 124 15.01 -6.98 -9.57
C GLU A 124 14.21 -5.82 -8.92
N ILE A 125 12.98 -6.06 -8.46
CA ILE A 125 12.21 -5.08 -7.70
C ILE A 125 12.92 -4.73 -6.40
N VAL A 126 13.38 -5.72 -5.64
CA VAL A 126 14.12 -5.52 -4.39
C VAL A 126 15.39 -4.70 -4.65
N LYS A 127 16.15 -5.06 -5.67
CA LYS A 127 17.36 -4.34 -6.07
C LYS A 127 17.05 -2.88 -6.44
N GLY A 128 16.02 -2.64 -7.27
CA GLY A 128 15.64 -1.29 -7.67
C GLY A 128 15.15 -0.41 -6.51
N LEU A 129 14.57 -1.02 -5.48
CA LEU A 129 14.20 -0.32 -4.24
C LEU A 129 15.42 -0.02 -3.36
N ASP A 130 16.35 -0.99 -3.23
CA ASP A 130 17.58 -0.83 -2.47
C ASP A 130 18.46 0.30 -3.05
N GLU A 131 18.58 0.39 -4.37
CA GLU A 131 19.27 1.49 -5.08
C GLU A 131 18.66 2.88 -4.77
N LYS A 132 17.40 2.90 -4.32
CA LYS A 132 16.70 4.11 -3.89
C LYS A 132 16.75 4.35 -2.37
N GLY A 133 17.52 3.51 -1.65
CA GLY A 133 17.66 3.57 -0.18
C GLY A 133 16.46 3.02 0.58
N LEU A 134 15.71 2.10 -0.03
CA LEU A 134 14.51 1.50 0.54
C LEU A 134 14.70 0.00 0.74
N VAL A 135 14.25 -0.52 1.87
CA VAL A 135 14.26 -1.95 2.16
C VAL A 135 12.88 -2.55 1.93
N PHE A 136 12.81 -3.52 1.03
CA PHE A 136 11.60 -4.28 0.79
C PHE A 136 11.32 -5.26 1.94
N LEU A 137 10.15 -5.23 2.52
CA LEU A 137 9.75 -6.15 3.60
C LEU A 137 8.93 -7.31 3.08
N TYR A 138 7.77 -7.03 2.50
CA TYR A 138 6.87 -8.03 1.94
C TYR A 138 5.85 -7.40 0.99
N ALA A 139 5.17 -8.24 0.24
CA ALA A 139 4.07 -7.84 -0.62
C ALA A 139 2.79 -8.59 -0.26
N VAL A 140 1.64 -7.95 -0.53
CA VAL A 140 0.31 -8.53 -0.36
C VAL A 140 -0.44 -8.35 -1.68
N PRO A 141 -0.92 -9.44 -2.31
CA PRO A 141 -1.61 -9.36 -3.58
C PRO A 141 -3.00 -8.73 -3.45
N TRP A 142 -3.43 -8.05 -4.51
CA TRP A 142 -4.81 -7.62 -4.69
C TRP A 142 -5.62 -8.71 -5.40
N PRO A 143 -6.93 -8.79 -5.18
CA PRO A 143 -7.80 -9.60 -6.03
C PRO A 143 -7.97 -8.97 -7.41
N ALA A 144 -8.43 -9.78 -8.36
CA ALA A 144 -8.69 -9.36 -9.73
C ALA A 144 -9.52 -8.08 -9.80
N GLN A 145 -9.20 -7.23 -10.78
CA GLN A 145 -9.87 -5.96 -10.99
C GLN A 145 -11.11 -6.14 -11.89
N GLY A 146 -12.09 -5.28 -11.72
CA GLY A 146 -13.29 -5.24 -12.56
C GLY A 146 -13.66 -3.81 -12.91
N LEU A 147 -14.44 -3.66 -13.97
CA LEU A 147 -15.03 -2.39 -14.38
C LEU A 147 -16.26 -2.09 -13.53
N TYR A 148 -16.35 -0.89 -13.00
CA TYR A 148 -17.48 -0.36 -12.23
C TYR A 148 -17.95 0.93 -12.89
N SER A 149 -19.26 1.07 -13.09
CA SER A 149 -19.86 2.24 -13.74
C SER A 149 -21.21 2.59 -13.15
N LYS A 150 -21.58 3.88 -13.19
CA LYS A 150 -22.95 4.35 -12.95
C LYS A 150 -23.88 4.02 -14.10
N LYS A 151 -23.34 3.92 -15.31
CA LYS A 151 -24.06 3.55 -16.53
C LYS A 151 -23.85 2.09 -16.83
N GLU A 152 -24.82 1.48 -17.49
CA GLU A 152 -24.66 0.17 -18.08
C GLU A 152 -23.68 0.22 -19.25
N ILE A 153 -22.80 -0.75 -19.33
CA ILE A 153 -21.76 -0.86 -20.36
C ILE A 153 -21.94 -2.21 -21.05
N ASN A 154 -22.34 -2.17 -22.31
CA ASN A 154 -22.56 -3.34 -23.14
C ASN A 154 -21.53 -3.44 -24.27
N SER A 155 -20.80 -2.36 -24.55
CA SER A 155 -19.79 -2.29 -25.62
C SER A 155 -18.68 -1.33 -25.27
N VAL A 156 -17.57 -1.35 -26.02
CA VAL A 156 -16.47 -0.40 -25.86
C VAL A 156 -16.93 1.03 -26.22
N GLU A 157 -17.89 1.16 -27.13
CA GLU A 157 -18.46 2.45 -27.53
C GLU A 157 -19.15 3.18 -26.37
N ASP A 158 -19.74 2.43 -25.42
CA ASP A 158 -20.40 2.97 -24.24
C ASP A 158 -19.42 3.65 -23.25
N LEU A 159 -18.14 3.37 -23.40
CA LEU A 159 -17.08 3.94 -22.57
C LEU A 159 -16.74 5.38 -22.99
N LYS A 160 -17.03 5.79 -24.22
CA LYS A 160 -16.66 7.10 -24.74
C LYS A 160 -17.23 8.26 -23.88
N GLY A 161 -16.35 9.15 -23.48
CA GLY A 161 -16.69 10.33 -22.70
C GLY A 161 -17.02 10.09 -21.23
N LEU A 162 -16.97 8.84 -20.73
CA LEU A 162 -17.15 8.57 -19.32
C LEU A 162 -16.02 9.18 -18.50
N LYS A 163 -16.36 9.87 -17.44
CA LYS A 163 -15.40 10.32 -16.43
C LYS A 163 -14.87 9.12 -15.66
N PHE A 164 -13.60 8.82 -15.86
CA PHE A 164 -13.00 7.59 -15.35
C PHE A 164 -11.99 7.84 -14.25
N ARG A 165 -12.11 7.15 -13.14
CA ARG A 165 -11.08 7.13 -12.10
C ARG A 165 -9.97 6.18 -12.52
N ALA A 166 -8.78 6.74 -12.72
CA ALA A 166 -7.54 6.00 -12.88
C ALA A 166 -6.72 6.02 -11.57
N TYR A 167 -5.78 5.07 -11.41
CA TYR A 167 -4.89 5.01 -10.26
C TYR A 167 -3.41 4.77 -10.62
N ASN A 168 -3.14 4.37 -11.86
CA ASN A 168 -1.79 4.16 -12.39
C ASN A 168 -1.74 4.49 -13.90
N SER A 169 -0.56 4.36 -14.50
CA SER A 169 -0.35 4.70 -15.93
C SER A 169 -1.16 3.75 -16.83
N ALA A 170 -1.23 2.47 -16.51
CA ALA A 170 -1.97 1.48 -17.29
C ALA A 170 -3.47 1.82 -17.35
N THR A 171 -4.09 2.16 -16.23
CA THR A 171 -5.51 2.55 -16.20
C THR A 171 -5.78 3.87 -16.88
N ILE A 172 -4.83 4.83 -16.86
CA ILE A 172 -4.91 6.05 -17.68
C ILE A 172 -4.89 5.67 -19.15
N ARG A 173 -3.98 4.80 -19.55
CA ARG A 173 -3.84 4.39 -20.96
C ARG A 173 -5.07 3.63 -21.47
N ILE A 174 -5.65 2.75 -20.66
CA ILE A 174 -6.92 2.09 -20.99
C ILE A 174 -8.01 3.12 -21.24
N ALA A 175 -8.14 4.11 -20.37
CA ALA A 175 -9.14 5.16 -20.52
C ALA A 175 -8.94 5.97 -21.81
N GLU A 176 -7.72 6.36 -22.13
CA GLU A 176 -7.39 7.08 -23.36
C GLU A 176 -7.74 6.26 -24.62
N LEU A 177 -7.37 4.98 -24.64
CA LEU A 177 -7.62 4.09 -25.77
C LEU A 177 -9.10 3.83 -26.02
N THR A 178 -9.92 3.85 -24.96
CA THR A 178 -11.36 3.63 -25.02
C THR A 178 -12.18 4.93 -25.11
N GLY A 179 -11.49 6.09 -25.15
CA GLY A 179 -12.14 7.39 -25.25
C GLY A 179 -12.78 7.89 -23.95
N MET A 180 -12.48 7.28 -22.81
CA MET A 180 -12.86 7.79 -21.48
C MET A 180 -12.01 9.02 -21.11
N ALA A 181 -12.50 9.80 -20.15
CA ALA A 181 -11.80 10.96 -19.58
C ALA A 181 -11.16 10.58 -18.22
N PRO A 182 -9.86 10.24 -18.18
CA PRO A 182 -9.22 9.77 -16.95
C PRO A 182 -8.90 10.89 -15.97
N THR A 183 -9.15 10.66 -14.70
CA THR A 183 -8.68 11.47 -13.57
C THR A 183 -8.01 10.57 -12.56
N LYS A 184 -6.77 10.88 -12.18
CA LYS A 184 -6.06 10.11 -11.14
C LYS A 184 -6.60 10.47 -9.76
N ILE A 185 -7.17 9.48 -9.05
CA ILE A 185 -7.78 9.64 -7.73
C ILE A 185 -7.31 8.51 -6.82
N GLU A 186 -6.82 8.86 -5.64
CA GLU A 186 -6.37 7.90 -4.64
C GLU A 186 -7.55 7.15 -4.00
N ALA A 187 -7.28 5.96 -3.46
CA ALA A 187 -8.33 5.09 -2.94
C ALA A 187 -9.18 5.72 -1.82
N ALA A 188 -8.58 6.54 -0.98
CA ALA A 188 -9.27 7.23 0.10
C ALA A 188 -10.28 8.29 -0.38
N GLU A 189 -10.17 8.74 -1.62
CA GLU A 189 -10.97 9.83 -2.21
C GLU A 189 -12.09 9.32 -3.13
N ILE A 190 -12.15 7.99 -3.39
CA ILE A 190 -13.09 7.38 -4.35
C ILE A 190 -14.54 7.74 -4.01
N SER A 191 -14.96 7.55 -2.76
CA SER A 191 -16.33 7.79 -2.35
C SER A 191 -16.78 9.23 -2.63
N GLN A 192 -15.93 10.19 -2.29
CA GLN A 192 -16.16 11.60 -2.56
C GLN A 192 -16.20 11.89 -4.07
N ALA A 193 -15.29 11.33 -4.84
CA ALA A 193 -15.24 11.56 -6.28
C ALA A 193 -16.49 11.06 -7.01
N PHE A 194 -17.03 9.91 -6.59
CA PHE A 194 -18.30 9.41 -7.13
C PHE A 194 -19.51 10.23 -6.65
N SER A 195 -19.54 10.66 -5.39
CA SER A 195 -20.66 11.45 -4.85
C SER A 195 -20.76 12.84 -5.50
N THR A 196 -19.63 13.47 -5.80
CA THR A 196 -19.59 14.79 -6.47
C THR A 196 -19.74 14.71 -7.98
N GLY A 197 -19.72 13.50 -8.57
CA GLY A 197 -19.75 13.33 -10.02
C GLY A 197 -18.43 13.72 -10.72
N ALA A 198 -17.34 13.82 -9.98
CA ALA A 198 -16.01 14.00 -10.56
C ALA A 198 -15.62 12.80 -11.43
N VAL A 199 -16.09 11.60 -11.06
CA VAL A 199 -15.99 10.37 -11.84
C VAL A 199 -17.32 9.59 -11.86
N GLU A 200 -17.51 8.78 -12.89
CA GLU A 200 -18.70 7.95 -13.12
C GLU A 200 -18.35 6.47 -13.28
N SER A 201 -17.07 6.18 -13.53
CA SER A 201 -16.57 4.83 -13.76
C SER A 201 -15.16 4.64 -13.21
N MET A 202 -14.77 3.39 -12.98
CA MET A 202 -13.42 3.01 -12.57
C MET A 202 -13.15 1.53 -12.84
N ILE A 203 -11.89 1.18 -13.00
CA ILE A 203 -11.41 -0.20 -12.79
C ILE A 203 -10.87 -0.27 -11.37
N THR A 204 -11.28 -1.29 -10.61
CA THR A 204 -10.80 -1.49 -9.24
C THR A 204 -11.12 -2.90 -8.74
N SER A 205 -10.56 -3.26 -7.57
CA SER A 205 -10.90 -4.52 -6.92
C SER A 205 -12.27 -4.48 -6.25
N PRO A 206 -12.96 -5.63 -6.11
CA PRO A 206 -14.20 -5.73 -5.34
C PRO A 206 -14.05 -5.22 -3.91
N THR A 207 -12.89 -5.46 -3.29
CA THR A 207 -12.58 -4.98 -1.93
C THR A 207 -12.54 -3.46 -1.85
N THR A 208 -11.89 -2.80 -2.82
CA THR A 208 -11.90 -1.34 -2.89
C THR A 208 -13.31 -0.80 -3.10
N GLY A 209 -14.05 -1.41 -4.02
CA GLY A 209 -15.45 -1.05 -4.27
C GLY A 209 -16.30 -1.14 -2.99
N LYS A 210 -16.15 -2.24 -2.23
CA LYS A 210 -16.81 -2.44 -0.94
C LYS A 210 -16.40 -1.37 0.07
N ASN A 211 -15.11 -1.15 0.27
CA ASN A 211 -14.62 -0.20 1.28
C ASN A 211 -15.02 1.25 0.97
N SER A 212 -15.11 1.60 -0.30
CA SER A 212 -15.55 2.93 -0.76
C SER A 212 -17.08 3.04 -0.87
N LYS A 213 -17.83 1.97 -0.57
CA LYS A 213 -19.31 1.93 -0.59
C LYS A 213 -19.89 2.49 -1.89
N ILE A 214 -19.30 2.15 -3.02
CA ILE A 214 -19.62 2.78 -4.32
C ILE A 214 -21.08 2.56 -4.73
N TRP A 215 -21.74 1.49 -4.26
CA TRP A 215 -23.15 1.23 -4.51
C TRP A 215 -24.07 2.33 -3.94
N GLU A 216 -23.68 3.04 -2.87
CA GLU A 216 -24.42 4.17 -2.33
C GLU A 216 -24.48 5.35 -3.32
N ASN A 217 -23.57 5.36 -4.32
CA ASN A 217 -23.51 6.35 -5.40
C ASN A 217 -24.09 5.83 -6.72
N GLY A 218 -24.85 4.74 -6.69
CA GLY A 218 -25.49 4.15 -7.87
C GLY A 218 -24.54 3.42 -8.82
N VAL A 219 -23.34 3.08 -8.36
CA VAL A 219 -22.35 2.34 -9.16
C VAL A 219 -22.66 0.84 -9.11
N LYS A 220 -22.68 0.20 -10.27
CA LYS A 220 -22.82 -1.25 -10.44
C LYS A 220 -21.53 -1.82 -11.02
N ARG A 221 -21.26 -3.10 -10.77
CA ARG A 221 -20.24 -3.85 -11.48
C ARG A 221 -20.81 -4.27 -12.84
N SER A 222 -20.06 -4.04 -13.91
CA SER A 222 -20.36 -4.63 -15.20
C SER A 222 -19.87 -6.09 -15.20
N GLU A 223 -20.78 -7.06 -15.18
CA GLU A 223 -20.40 -8.46 -14.99
C GLU A 223 -20.05 -9.19 -16.30
N GLU A 224 -20.64 -8.80 -17.42
CA GLU A 224 -20.54 -9.57 -18.67
C GLU A 224 -19.17 -9.46 -19.38
N HIS A 225 -18.39 -8.42 -19.11
CA HIS A 225 -17.11 -8.17 -19.81
C HIS A 225 -15.89 -8.07 -18.88
N THR A 226 -16.05 -8.34 -17.60
CA THR A 226 -14.96 -8.18 -16.61
C THR A 226 -13.90 -9.27 -16.66
N SER A 227 -14.18 -10.40 -17.27
CA SER A 227 -13.18 -11.47 -17.48
C SER A 227 -12.08 -11.06 -18.47
N GLU A 228 -12.39 -10.15 -19.40
CA GLU A 228 -11.43 -9.65 -20.40
C GLU A 228 -10.64 -8.42 -19.94
N LEU A 229 -11.16 -7.66 -18.96
CA LEU A 229 -10.51 -6.47 -18.39
C LEU A 229 -9.84 -6.75 -17.04
N GLN A 230 -9.73 -8.00 -16.63
CA GLN A 230 -9.04 -8.35 -15.40
C GLN A 230 -7.57 -8.02 -15.53
N SER A 231 -7.20 -6.90 -14.93
CA SER A 231 -5.80 -6.63 -14.60
C SER A 231 -5.38 -7.61 -13.52
N PRO A 232 -4.17 -8.18 -13.61
CA PRO A 232 -3.71 -9.14 -12.63
C PRO A 232 -3.64 -8.56 -11.23
N ASP A 233 -3.54 -9.45 -10.29
CA ASP A 233 -3.35 -9.16 -8.89
C ASP A 233 -2.20 -8.17 -8.69
N HIS A 234 -2.52 -7.01 -8.14
CA HIS A 234 -1.51 -6.03 -7.83
C HIS A 234 -0.79 -6.43 -6.54
N LEU A 235 0.52 -6.46 -6.60
CA LEU A 235 1.35 -6.65 -5.43
C LEU A 235 1.46 -5.33 -4.66
N VAL A 236 1.19 -5.35 -3.37
CA VAL A 236 1.45 -4.22 -2.48
C VAL A 236 2.77 -4.45 -1.78
N CYS A 237 3.69 -3.54 -1.99
CA CYS A 237 5.00 -3.54 -1.36
C CYS A 237 5.00 -2.61 -0.16
N ARG A 238 5.66 -3.02 0.91
CA ARG A 238 6.03 -2.15 2.02
C ARG A 238 7.47 -1.75 1.89
N LEU A 239 7.70 -0.49 2.14
CA LEU A 239 9.00 0.15 2.05
C LEU A 239 9.44 0.53 3.45
N LEU A 240 10.67 0.27 3.78
CA LEU A 240 11.37 0.82 4.93
C LEU A 240 12.10 2.08 4.54
#